data_dcfe483f95b960513e57a3fff585d350
#
_entry.id   dcfe483f95b960513e57a3fff585d350
#
_cell.length_a   1.000
_cell.length_b   1.000
_cell.length_c   1.000
_cell.angle_alpha   90.00
_cell.angle_beta   90.00
_cell.angle_gamma   90.00
#
_symmetry.space_group_name_H-M   'P 1'
#
loop_
_entity.id
_entity.type
_entity.pdbx_description
1 polymer ?
#
loop_
_entity_poly.entity_id
_entity_poly.type
_entity_poly.pdbx_seq_one_letter_code
_entity_poly.pdbx_strand_id
1 'polypeptide(L)'
;MTGVQTCALPISAYLGDTAEKIAATKSGIIKAGCDAVLYPCAPSVREVVADRCRRCGVTLHPVDMDTLAPVSHSLEGQEFSFGSLSGLHLPLLGRMQLRNAAAALTAVEVLRRRGWAIDEDAVRQGLAQVRWPVRFEVVRREPLVVMDGGHNPQCMAALVENIQDYLPDQPLTVLTG
;
A
#
# COMPACT_ATOMS: atom_id res chain seq x y z
N MET A 1 -19.50 24.06 16.80
CA MET A 1 -19.34 22.58 16.82
C MET A 1 -19.50 22.11 15.39
N THR A 2 -18.42 22.01 14.68
CA THR A 2 -18.39 21.49 13.30
C THR A 2 -18.10 20.00 13.40
N GLY A 3 -19.11 19.19 13.06
CA GLY A 3 -18.94 17.75 13.03
C GLY A 3 -17.98 17.34 11.92
N VAL A 4 -16.82 16.83 12.29
CA VAL A 4 -15.93 16.12 11.36
C VAL A 4 -16.63 14.82 10.98
N GLN A 5 -17.26 14.80 9.82
CA GLN A 5 -17.81 13.61 9.24
C GLN A 5 -16.62 12.76 8.72
N THR A 6 -16.16 11.82 9.53
CA THR A 6 -15.12 10.88 9.11
C THR A 6 -15.73 9.89 8.12
N CYS A 7 -15.19 9.80 6.92
CA CYS A 7 -15.54 8.76 5.92
C CYS A 7 -15.41 7.32 6.43
N ALA A 8 -14.87 7.13 7.61
CA ALA A 8 -14.78 5.84 8.29
C ALA A 8 -16.13 5.37 8.89
N LEU A 9 -17.08 6.29 9.19
CA LEU A 9 -18.35 5.94 9.79
C LEU A 9 -19.23 5.00 8.94
N PRO A 10 -19.34 5.16 7.62
CA PRO A 10 -20.08 4.22 6.79
C PRO A 10 -19.44 2.83 6.72
N ILE A 11 -18.11 2.75 6.77
CA ILE A 11 -17.37 1.49 6.67
C ILE A 11 -17.59 0.62 7.90
N SER A 12 -17.51 1.20 9.10
CA SER A 12 -17.75 0.46 10.35
C SER A 12 -19.19 -0.03 10.49
N ALA A 13 -20.16 0.74 9.99
CA ALA A 13 -21.57 0.34 10.03
C ALA A 13 -21.87 -0.91 9.20
N TYR A 14 -21.14 -1.14 8.09
CA TYR A 14 -21.37 -2.25 7.17
C TYR A 14 -20.38 -3.40 7.31
N LEU A 15 -19.13 -3.11 7.70
CA LEU A 15 -18.06 -4.10 7.75
C LEU A 15 -17.74 -4.61 9.15
N GLY A 16 -18.23 -3.94 10.19
CA GLY A 16 -18.00 -4.26 11.59
C GLY A 16 -17.19 -3.20 12.33
N ASP A 17 -17.26 -3.23 13.66
CA ASP A 17 -16.71 -2.26 14.60
C ASP A 17 -15.31 -2.65 15.13
N THR A 18 -14.78 -3.81 14.73
CA THR A 18 -13.42 -4.25 15.06
C THR A 18 -12.63 -4.64 13.80
N ALA A 19 -11.31 -4.58 13.89
CA ALA A 19 -10.42 -4.96 12.78
C ALA A 19 -10.65 -6.42 12.36
N GLU A 20 -10.92 -7.32 13.30
CA GLU A 20 -11.20 -8.73 13.04
C GLU A 20 -12.53 -8.93 12.29
N LYS A 21 -13.59 -8.20 12.66
CA LYS A 21 -14.87 -8.26 11.94
C LYS A 21 -14.74 -7.72 10.51
N ILE A 22 -14.03 -6.61 10.34
CA ILE A 22 -13.71 -6.05 9.03
C ILE A 22 -12.92 -7.07 8.20
N ALA A 23 -11.90 -7.71 8.80
CA ALA A 23 -11.11 -8.75 8.14
C ALA A 23 -11.96 -9.96 7.75
N ALA A 24 -12.85 -10.41 8.62
CA ALA A 24 -13.77 -11.51 8.34
C ALA A 24 -14.67 -11.20 7.13
N THR A 25 -15.24 -9.99 7.08
CA THR A 25 -16.06 -9.54 5.96
C THR A 25 -15.23 -9.45 4.66
N LYS A 26 -14.05 -8.81 4.71
CA LYS A 26 -13.17 -8.66 3.54
C LYS A 26 -12.61 -9.99 3.05
N SER A 27 -12.29 -10.93 3.94
CA SER A 27 -11.80 -12.26 3.57
C SER A 27 -12.84 -13.11 2.84
N GLY A 28 -14.10 -12.68 2.78
CA GLY A 28 -15.15 -13.27 1.94
C GLY A 28 -14.79 -13.33 0.44
N ILE A 29 -13.85 -12.49 -0.04
CA ILE A 29 -13.32 -12.57 -1.41
C ILE A 29 -12.50 -13.83 -1.66
N ILE A 30 -11.93 -14.46 -0.62
CA ILE A 30 -11.11 -15.67 -0.72
C ILE A 30 -12.00 -16.85 -1.06
N LYS A 31 -11.74 -17.46 -2.23
CA LYS A 31 -12.50 -18.60 -2.79
C LYS A 31 -11.55 -19.74 -3.11
N ALA A 32 -12.08 -20.96 -3.18
CA ALA A 32 -11.30 -22.12 -3.64
C ALA A 32 -10.66 -21.85 -5.02
N GLY A 33 -9.44 -22.32 -5.22
CA GLY A 33 -8.69 -22.17 -6.47
C GLY A 33 -7.91 -20.86 -6.62
N CYS A 34 -8.02 -19.91 -5.68
CA CYS A 34 -7.15 -18.72 -5.64
C CYS A 34 -5.92 -18.92 -4.72
N ASP A 35 -5.04 -17.93 -4.69
CA ASP A 35 -4.07 -17.69 -3.63
C ASP A 35 -4.43 -16.38 -2.93
N ALA A 36 -3.96 -16.20 -1.70
CA ALA A 36 -4.18 -14.98 -0.94
C ALA A 36 -2.84 -14.34 -0.55
N VAL A 37 -2.61 -13.10 -0.95
CA VAL A 37 -1.48 -12.29 -0.47
C VAL A 37 -1.98 -11.40 0.67
N LEU A 38 -1.29 -11.45 1.80
CA LEU A 38 -1.69 -10.69 2.98
C LEU A 38 -0.66 -9.60 3.31
N TYR A 39 -1.13 -8.36 3.26
CA TYR A 39 -0.39 -7.21 3.76
C TYR A 39 -0.16 -7.32 5.28
N PRO A 40 0.94 -6.78 5.82
CA PRO A 40 1.20 -6.77 7.26
C PRO A 40 0.05 -6.19 8.06
N CYS A 41 -0.38 -6.94 9.06
CA CYS A 41 -1.50 -6.58 9.92
C CYS A 41 -1.30 -7.17 11.33
N ALA A 42 -2.17 -6.78 12.25
CA ALA A 42 -2.16 -7.32 13.60
C ALA A 42 -2.33 -8.86 13.60
N PRO A 43 -1.71 -9.60 14.55
CA PRO A 43 -1.80 -11.05 14.63
C PRO A 43 -3.24 -11.59 14.65
N SER A 44 -4.14 -10.93 15.35
CA SER A 44 -5.56 -11.28 15.41
C SER A 44 -6.25 -11.19 14.03
N VAL A 45 -5.96 -10.17 13.26
CA VAL A 45 -6.45 -9.98 11.88
C VAL A 45 -5.88 -11.07 10.95
N ARG A 46 -4.57 -11.34 11.07
CA ARG A 46 -3.90 -12.41 10.31
C ARG A 46 -4.56 -13.76 10.55
N GLU A 47 -4.88 -14.08 11.80
CA GLU A 47 -5.51 -15.38 12.14
C GLU A 47 -6.90 -15.52 11.50
N VAL A 48 -7.71 -14.46 11.48
CA VAL A 48 -9.01 -14.45 10.79
C VAL A 48 -8.85 -14.78 9.31
N VAL A 49 -7.88 -14.14 8.63
CA VAL A 49 -7.63 -14.38 7.20
C VAL A 49 -7.09 -15.79 6.98
N ALA A 50 -6.15 -16.24 7.84
CA ALA A 50 -5.57 -17.60 7.76
C ALA A 50 -6.63 -18.68 7.94
N ASP A 51 -7.56 -18.51 8.88
CA ASP A 51 -8.68 -19.43 9.08
C ASP A 51 -9.57 -19.50 7.83
N ARG A 52 -9.87 -18.35 7.21
CA ARG A 52 -10.61 -18.33 5.94
C ARG A 52 -9.87 -19.06 4.84
N CYS A 53 -8.55 -18.88 4.71
CA CYS A 53 -7.72 -19.60 3.75
C CYS A 53 -7.78 -21.11 3.98
N ARG A 54 -7.63 -21.56 5.22
CA ARG A 54 -7.75 -23.00 5.58
C ARG A 54 -9.08 -23.59 5.15
N ARG A 55 -10.20 -22.91 5.46
CA ARG A 55 -11.55 -23.37 5.08
C ARG A 55 -11.77 -23.44 3.57
N CYS A 56 -11.08 -22.60 2.80
CA CYS A 56 -11.22 -22.60 1.34
C CYS A 56 -10.15 -23.43 0.62
N GLY A 57 -9.21 -24.06 1.34
CA GLY A 57 -8.07 -24.76 0.75
C GLY A 57 -7.15 -23.85 -0.04
N VAL A 58 -6.94 -22.62 0.45
CA VAL A 58 -6.18 -21.54 -0.20
C VAL A 58 -4.85 -21.35 0.51
N THR A 59 -3.75 -21.21 -0.25
CA THR A 59 -2.45 -20.84 0.30
C THR A 59 -2.43 -19.36 0.65
N LEU A 60 -1.99 -19.05 1.87
CA LEU A 60 -1.77 -17.68 2.34
C LEU A 60 -0.30 -17.31 2.18
N HIS A 61 -0.04 -16.21 1.49
CA HIS A 61 1.29 -15.64 1.26
C HIS A 61 1.40 -14.29 2.00
N PRO A 62 1.92 -14.27 3.23
CA PRO A 62 2.19 -13.00 3.91
C PRO A 62 3.33 -12.27 3.20
N VAL A 63 3.21 -10.94 3.10
CA VAL A 63 4.30 -10.10 2.56
C VAL A 63 5.43 -10.05 3.59
N ASP A 64 6.64 -10.44 3.17
CA ASP A 64 7.84 -10.41 4.00
C ASP A 64 8.48 -9.02 3.96
N MET A 65 8.12 -8.17 4.94
CA MET A 65 8.64 -6.81 5.04
C MET A 65 10.09 -6.74 5.49
N ASP A 66 10.66 -7.79 6.04
CA ASP A 66 12.07 -7.81 6.46
C ASP A 66 13.02 -7.79 5.25
N THR A 67 12.49 -8.16 4.08
CA THR A 67 13.22 -8.11 2.79
C THR A 67 13.05 -6.79 2.04
N LEU A 68 12.23 -5.85 2.55
CA LEU A 68 12.05 -4.53 1.96
C LEU A 68 13.14 -3.57 2.46
N ALA A 69 14.01 -3.13 1.57
CA ALA A 69 15.10 -2.22 1.89
C ALA A 69 14.99 -0.94 1.04
N PRO A 70 14.50 0.18 1.61
CA PRO A 70 14.60 1.48 0.97
C PRO A 70 16.05 1.89 0.77
N VAL A 71 16.38 2.48 -0.40
CA VAL A 71 17.75 2.91 -0.75
C VAL A 71 17.84 4.43 -0.81
N SER A 72 16.95 5.07 -1.57
CA SER A 72 16.91 6.52 -1.71
C SER A 72 15.51 6.99 -2.06
N HIS A 73 15.25 8.28 -1.86
CA HIS A 73 14.01 8.93 -2.29
C HIS A 73 14.25 10.38 -2.69
N SER A 74 13.43 10.87 -3.61
CA SER A 74 13.36 12.26 -4.03
C SER A 74 11.95 12.56 -4.56
N LEU A 75 11.69 13.80 -4.99
CA LEU A 75 10.41 14.15 -5.63
C LEU A 75 10.20 13.50 -7.00
N GLU A 76 11.21 12.81 -7.55
CA GLU A 76 11.17 12.05 -8.80
C GLU A 76 10.77 10.59 -8.57
N GLY A 77 10.88 10.09 -7.34
CA GLY A 77 10.58 8.71 -7.00
C GLY A 77 11.45 8.14 -5.89
N GLN A 78 11.40 6.84 -5.75
CA GLN A 78 12.09 6.08 -4.71
C GLN A 78 12.84 4.90 -5.30
N GLU A 79 14.03 4.62 -4.78
CA GLU A 79 14.79 3.41 -5.08
C GLU A 79 14.73 2.46 -3.89
N PHE A 80 14.55 1.18 -4.16
CA PHE A 80 14.46 0.16 -3.12
C PHE A 80 14.87 -1.23 -3.61
N SER A 81 15.00 -2.16 -2.68
CA SER A 81 15.16 -3.60 -2.95
C SER A 81 14.05 -4.37 -2.23
N PHE A 82 13.66 -5.52 -2.78
CA PHE A 82 12.70 -6.42 -2.16
C PHE A 82 12.99 -7.87 -2.54
N GLY A 83 13.18 -8.74 -1.54
CA GLY A 83 13.60 -10.12 -1.76
C GLY A 83 14.92 -10.20 -2.51
N SER A 84 14.94 -10.88 -3.64
CA SER A 84 16.11 -11.00 -4.52
C SER A 84 16.25 -9.84 -5.52
N LEU A 85 15.27 -8.96 -5.62
CA LEU A 85 15.27 -7.86 -6.58
C LEU A 85 15.91 -6.62 -5.96
N SER A 86 16.92 -6.07 -6.60
CA SER A 86 17.61 -4.84 -6.22
C SER A 86 17.47 -3.75 -7.29
N GLY A 87 17.68 -2.48 -6.92
CA GLY A 87 17.63 -1.36 -7.86
C GLY A 87 16.24 -1.22 -8.50
N LEU A 88 15.19 -1.40 -7.73
CA LEU A 88 13.81 -1.17 -8.16
C LEU A 88 13.49 0.31 -8.04
N HIS A 89 12.87 0.88 -9.07
CA HIS A 89 12.41 2.26 -9.08
C HIS A 89 10.89 2.33 -8.97
N LEU A 90 10.39 3.24 -8.12
CA LEU A 90 8.97 3.52 -7.91
C LEU A 90 8.71 5.03 -7.96
N PRO A 91 7.97 5.57 -8.93
CA PRO A 91 7.66 7.00 -9.01
C PRO A 91 6.64 7.47 -7.98
N LEU A 92 5.93 6.56 -7.31
CA LEU A 92 5.01 6.90 -6.24
C LEU A 92 5.78 7.22 -4.97
N LEU A 93 5.49 8.36 -4.34
CA LEU A 93 6.20 8.86 -3.18
C LEU A 93 5.62 8.36 -1.87
N GLY A 94 6.48 8.22 -0.85
CA GLY A 94 6.12 7.85 0.51
C GLY A 94 6.34 6.38 0.85
N ARG A 95 6.69 6.15 2.12
CA ARG A 95 7.02 4.82 2.67
C ARG A 95 5.89 3.81 2.49
N MET A 96 4.64 4.28 2.52
CA MET A 96 3.48 3.44 2.32
C MET A 96 3.45 2.84 0.90
N GLN A 97 3.95 3.57 -0.10
CA GLN A 97 3.99 3.09 -1.48
C GLN A 97 5.04 1.99 -1.69
N LEU A 98 6.16 2.03 -0.97
CA LEU A 98 7.12 0.92 -0.96
C LEU A 98 6.49 -0.36 -0.39
N ARG A 99 5.71 -0.24 0.68
CA ARG A 99 4.97 -1.38 1.26
C ARG A 99 3.91 -1.92 0.30
N ASN A 100 3.22 -1.04 -0.43
CA ASN A 100 2.26 -1.44 -1.47
C ASN A 100 2.97 -2.15 -2.64
N ALA A 101 4.15 -1.66 -3.05
CA ALA A 101 4.98 -2.31 -4.06
C ALA A 101 5.43 -3.70 -3.61
N ALA A 102 5.84 -3.87 -2.35
CA ALA A 102 6.20 -5.18 -1.78
C ALA A 102 5.02 -6.17 -1.85
N ALA A 103 3.80 -5.71 -1.57
CA ALA A 103 2.61 -6.56 -1.70
C ALA A 103 2.34 -6.95 -3.17
N ALA A 104 2.50 -6.00 -4.10
CA ALA A 104 2.36 -6.27 -5.53
C ALA A 104 3.44 -7.26 -6.03
N LEU A 105 4.69 -7.09 -5.61
CA LEU A 105 5.79 -8.01 -5.94
C LEU A 105 5.56 -9.41 -5.39
N THR A 106 5.04 -9.53 -4.16
CA THR A 106 4.63 -10.82 -3.60
C THR A 106 3.54 -11.48 -4.44
N ALA A 107 2.56 -10.70 -4.91
CA ALA A 107 1.51 -11.23 -5.79
C ALA A 107 2.08 -11.68 -7.16
N VAL A 108 3.02 -10.94 -7.73
CA VAL A 108 3.71 -11.32 -8.96
C VAL A 108 4.45 -12.65 -8.79
N GLU A 109 5.14 -12.82 -7.66
CA GLU A 109 5.85 -14.07 -7.37
C GLU A 109 4.89 -15.26 -7.26
N VAL A 110 3.72 -15.06 -6.64
CA VAL A 110 2.66 -16.09 -6.59
C VAL A 110 2.16 -16.43 -8.00
N LEU A 111 1.95 -15.44 -8.86
CA LEU A 111 1.54 -15.65 -10.26
C LEU A 111 2.60 -16.43 -11.05
N ARG A 112 3.89 -16.11 -10.87
CA ARG A 112 4.99 -16.87 -11.48
C ARG A 112 4.96 -18.34 -11.08
N ARG A 113 4.75 -18.64 -9.80
CA ARG A 113 4.60 -20.02 -9.28
C ARG A 113 3.40 -20.75 -9.88
N ARG A 114 2.39 -20.01 -10.32
CA ARG A 114 1.23 -20.54 -11.07
C ARG A 114 1.49 -20.70 -12.57
N GLY A 115 2.72 -20.43 -13.04
CA GLY A 115 3.10 -20.61 -14.45
C GLY A 115 2.88 -19.38 -15.33
N TRP A 116 2.60 -18.21 -14.77
CA TRP A 116 2.53 -16.96 -15.53
C TRP A 116 3.94 -16.52 -15.95
N ALA A 117 4.11 -16.27 -17.24
CA ALA A 117 5.38 -15.78 -17.80
C ALA A 117 5.52 -14.27 -17.56
N ILE A 118 5.94 -13.90 -16.35
CA ILE A 118 6.24 -12.52 -15.98
C ILE A 118 7.76 -12.46 -15.73
N ASP A 119 8.53 -11.87 -16.61
CA ASP A 119 9.97 -11.72 -16.46
C ASP A 119 10.32 -10.56 -15.50
N GLU A 120 11.61 -10.41 -15.22
CA GLU A 120 12.09 -9.36 -14.33
C GLU A 120 11.96 -7.98 -14.99
N ASP A 121 12.16 -7.88 -16.28
CA ASP A 121 12.05 -6.63 -17.03
C ASP A 121 10.61 -6.10 -17.00
N ALA A 122 9.62 -6.97 -17.16
CA ALA A 122 8.20 -6.61 -17.01
C ALA A 122 7.88 -6.07 -15.60
N VAL A 123 8.47 -6.68 -14.56
CA VAL A 123 8.30 -6.21 -13.18
C VAL A 123 8.91 -4.82 -13.00
N ARG A 124 10.15 -4.61 -13.46
CA ARG A 124 10.86 -3.33 -13.36
C ARG A 124 10.13 -2.23 -14.12
N GLN A 125 9.71 -2.51 -15.34
CA GLN A 125 8.95 -1.56 -16.15
C GLN A 125 7.58 -1.23 -15.53
N GLY A 126 6.87 -2.24 -15.04
CA GLY A 126 5.57 -2.06 -14.37
C GLY A 126 5.68 -1.17 -13.14
N LEU A 127 6.71 -1.34 -12.31
CA LEU A 127 6.97 -0.48 -11.16
C LEU A 127 7.36 0.95 -11.58
N ALA A 128 8.27 1.09 -12.56
CA ALA A 128 8.77 2.38 -13.00
C ALA A 128 7.73 3.23 -13.73
N GLN A 129 6.70 2.62 -14.29
CA GLN A 129 5.65 3.31 -15.05
C GLN A 129 4.33 3.48 -14.28
N VAL A 130 4.25 2.97 -13.04
CA VAL A 130 3.03 3.07 -12.26
C VAL A 130 2.68 4.53 -11.98
N ARG A 131 1.40 4.86 -12.15
CA ARG A 131 0.83 6.16 -11.82
C ARG A 131 -0.41 5.97 -10.98
N TRP A 132 -0.52 6.75 -9.92
CA TRP A 132 -1.70 6.77 -9.08
C TRP A 132 -1.99 8.21 -8.66
N PRO A 133 -2.88 8.89 -9.36
CA PRO A 133 -3.19 10.28 -9.07
C PRO A 133 -3.62 10.52 -7.63
N VAL A 134 -3.31 11.70 -7.12
CA VAL A 134 -3.74 12.16 -5.80
C VAL A 134 -3.22 11.26 -4.65
N ARG A 135 -1.98 10.75 -4.78
CA ARG A 135 -1.25 10.02 -3.74
C ARG A 135 0.11 10.68 -3.51
N PHE A 136 0.14 11.77 -2.75
CA PHE A 136 1.30 12.65 -2.58
C PHE A 136 1.93 13.01 -3.94
N GLU A 137 1.08 13.40 -4.86
CA GLU A 137 1.44 13.65 -6.25
C GLU A 137 1.96 15.07 -6.44
N VAL A 138 3.15 15.21 -7.01
CA VAL A 138 3.69 16.51 -7.43
C VAL A 138 3.01 16.91 -8.73
N VAL A 139 2.02 17.81 -8.64
CA VAL A 139 1.25 18.27 -9.81
C VAL A 139 1.87 19.49 -10.49
N ARG A 140 2.71 20.25 -9.78
CA ARG A 140 3.45 21.40 -10.31
C ARG A 140 4.72 21.60 -9.49
N ARG A 141 5.80 22.06 -10.14
CA ARG A 141 7.10 22.27 -9.49
C ARG A 141 7.39 23.73 -9.14
N GLU A 142 6.85 24.67 -9.87
CA GLU A 142 7.08 26.12 -9.66
C GLU A 142 5.76 26.90 -9.71
N PRO A 143 5.25 27.37 -8.57
CA PRO A 143 5.59 26.91 -7.23
C PRO A 143 5.27 25.43 -7.06
N LEU A 144 5.95 24.78 -6.11
CA LEU A 144 5.69 23.37 -5.80
C LEU A 144 4.26 23.19 -5.29
N VAL A 145 3.50 22.32 -5.96
CA VAL A 145 2.14 21.94 -5.56
C VAL A 145 2.05 20.44 -5.48
N VAL A 146 1.66 19.92 -4.33
CA VAL A 146 1.46 18.51 -4.06
C VAL A 146 -0.02 18.26 -3.74
N MET A 147 -0.58 17.20 -4.31
CA MET A 147 -1.96 16.76 -4.04
C MET A 147 -1.97 15.40 -3.34
N ASP A 148 -2.77 15.28 -2.30
CA ASP A 148 -3.02 14.02 -1.60
C ASP A 148 -4.51 13.84 -1.30
N GLY A 149 -5.03 12.63 -1.51
CA GLY A 149 -6.41 12.26 -1.25
C GLY A 149 -6.65 11.68 0.15
N GLY A 150 -5.76 11.96 1.10
CA GLY A 150 -5.92 11.53 2.48
C GLY A 150 -7.18 12.12 3.10
N HIS A 151 -8.05 11.27 3.64
CA HIS A 151 -9.35 11.66 4.19
C HIS A 151 -9.68 10.96 5.52
N ASN A 152 -8.72 10.26 6.11
CA ASN A 152 -8.86 9.62 7.41
C ASN A 152 -7.58 9.79 8.25
N PRO A 153 -7.62 9.56 9.57
CA PRO A 153 -6.47 9.79 10.45
C PRO A 153 -5.19 9.07 10.04
N GLN A 154 -5.28 7.85 9.52
CA GLN A 154 -4.12 7.07 9.09
C GLN A 154 -3.49 7.66 7.82
N CYS A 155 -4.31 8.10 6.85
CA CYS A 155 -3.82 8.78 5.67
C CYS A 155 -3.19 10.13 6.01
N MET A 156 -3.77 10.88 6.96
CA MET A 156 -3.20 12.15 7.41
C MET A 156 -1.86 11.96 8.13
N ALA A 157 -1.72 10.91 8.94
CA ALA A 157 -0.43 10.57 9.54
C ALA A 157 0.64 10.27 8.47
N ALA A 158 0.30 9.46 7.46
CA ALA A 158 1.19 9.16 6.35
C ALA A 158 1.53 10.42 5.51
N LEU A 159 0.58 11.35 5.35
CA LEU A 159 0.83 12.63 4.68
C LEU A 159 1.86 13.48 5.45
N VAL A 160 1.73 13.54 6.78
CA VAL A 160 2.69 14.25 7.63
C VAL A 160 4.10 13.63 7.51
N GLU A 161 4.21 12.30 7.55
CA GLU A 161 5.48 11.60 7.32
C GLU A 161 6.06 11.94 5.95
N ASN A 162 5.26 11.94 4.89
CA ASN A 162 5.70 12.28 3.55
C ASN A 162 6.18 13.76 3.46
N ILE A 163 5.48 14.69 4.09
CA ILE A 163 5.91 16.09 4.15
C ILE A 163 7.28 16.19 4.82
N GLN A 164 7.49 15.51 5.93
CA GLN A 164 8.76 15.51 6.65
C GLN A 164 9.90 14.87 5.84
N ASP A 165 9.62 13.79 5.11
CA ASP A 165 10.62 13.08 4.31
C ASP A 165 11.00 13.85 3.03
N TYR A 166 10.03 14.48 2.34
CA TYR A 166 10.23 15.06 1.01
C TYR A 166 10.32 16.58 0.98
N LEU A 167 9.81 17.26 2.00
CA LEU A 167 9.73 18.72 2.08
C LEU A 167 10.23 19.24 3.43
N PRO A 168 11.41 18.76 3.92
CA PRO A 168 11.92 19.21 5.20
C PRO A 168 12.15 20.73 5.19
N ASP A 169 11.75 21.40 6.28
CA ASP A 169 11.98 22.84 6.51
C ASP A 169 11.38 23.78 5.45
N GLN A 170 10.48 23.31 4.60
CA GLN A 170 9.77 24.15 3.62
C GLN A 170 8.57 24.84 4.27
N PRO A 171 8.35 26.14 4.01
CA PRO A 171 7.10 26.78 4.40
C PRO A 171 5.94 26.20 3.61
N LEU A 172 4.89 25.77 4.32
CA LEU A 172 3.75 25.08 3.71
C LEU A 172 2.49 25.92 3.81
N THR A 173 1.73 25.96 2.72
CA THR A 173 0.32 26.38 2.73
C THR A 173 -0.54 25.16 2.47
N VAL A 174 -1.46 24.84 3.39
CA VAL A 174 -2.33 23.67 3.28
C VAL A 174 -3.74 24.13 2.92
N LEU A 175 -4.28 23.54 1.84
CA LEU A 175 -5.69 23.71 1.44
C LEU A 175 -6.40 22.38 1.68
N THR A 176 -7.49 22.41 2.44
CA THR A 176 -8.32 21.23 2.73
C THR A 176 -9.75 21.50 2.34
N GLY A 177 -10.47 20.49 1.86
CA GLY A 177 -11.88 20.52 1.50
C GLY A 177 -12.63 19.30 2.01
#